data_62a8d5f0e3767e6bc9988877048a1bc3
#
_entry.id   62a8d5f0e3767e6bc9988877048a1bc3
#
_cell.length_a   1.000
_cell.length_b   1.000
_cell.length_c   1.000
_cell.angle_alpha   90.00
_cell.angle_beta   90.00
_cell.angle_gamma   90.00
#
_symmetry.space_group_name_H-M   'P 1'
#
loop_
_entity.id
_entity.type
_entity.pdbx_description
1 polymer ?
#
loop_
_entity_poly.entity_id
_entity_poly.type
_entity_poly.pdbx_seq_one_letter_code
_entity_poly.pdbx_strand_id
1 'polypeptide(L)'
;MVQSSGRALKVFSGLSNLTLTQEICDFLKIPMGKSEVIEFKNENLLVKIGENVRECDVFVIQTSTSPVNTRIMELLIMIDALKHASAARVTAVLPYF
;
A
#
# COMPACT_ATOMS: atom_id res chain seq x y z
N MET A 1 10.57 11.02 13.03
CA MET A 1 10.15 9.98 12.06
C MET A 1 9.75 8.72 12.81
N VAL A 2 8.63 8.13 12.40
CA VAL A 2 8.19 6.85 12.97
C VAL A 2 8.98 5.71 12.32
N GLN A 3 9.51 4.81 13.13
CA GLN A 3 10.31 3.69 12.66
C GLN A 3 9.80 2.38 13.24
N SER A 4 10.02 1.30 12.51
CA SER A 4 9.74 -0.06 12.93
C SER A 4 11.02 -0.87 12.74
N SER A 5 11.46 -1.57 13.81
CA SER A 5 12.68 -2.38 13.77
C SER A 5 13.91 -1.61 13.28
N GLY A 6 14.03 -0.35 13.63
CA GLY A 6 15.13 0.51 13.20
C GLY A 6 15.03 0.99 11.75
N ARG A 7 13.95 0.67 11.04
CA ARG A 7 13.71 1.06 9.66
C ARG A 7 12.61 2.10 9.58
N ALA A 8 12.63 2.94 8.53
CA ALA A 8 11.55 3.88 8.30
C ALA A 8 10.25 3.14 8.04
N LEU A 9 9.18 3.60 8.66
CA LEU A 9 7.84 3.05 8.49
C LEU A 9 7.12 3.81 7.38
N LYS A 10 6.58 3.07 6.42
CA LYS A 10 5.79 3.62 5.33
C LYS A 10 4.43 2.92 5.29
N VAL A 11 3.38 3.68 5.03
CA VAL A 11 2.02 3.14 4.91
C VAL A 11 1.46 3.54 3.55
N PHE A 12 1.05 2.54 2.78
CA PHE A 12 0.43 2.72 1.47
C PHE A 12 -1.01 2.22 1.52
N SER A 13 -1.83 2.75 0.65
CA SER A 13 -3.24 2.38 0.55
C SER A 13 -3.55 1.79 -0.80
N GLY A 14 -4.31 0.67 -0.82
CA GLY A 14 -5.08 0.32 -1.99
C GLY A 14 -6.27 1.28 -2.13
N LEU A 15 -7.04 1.13 -3.19
CA LEU A 15 -8.15 2.05 -3.47
C LEU A 15 -9.41 1.79 -2.66
N SER A 16 -9.49 0.66 -1.96
CA SER A 16 -10.72 0.24 -1.31
C SER A 16 -11.15 1.12 -0.15
N ASN A 17 -10.20 1.69 0.59
CA ASN A 17 -10.54 2.54 1.73
C ASN A 17 -9.44 3.54 2.04
N LEU A 18 -9.36 4.57 1.22
CA LEU A 18 -8.39 5.64 1.39
C LEU A 18 -8.61 6.41 2.70
N THR A 19 -9.85 6.56 3.11
CA THR A 19 -10.20 7.27 4.35
C THR A 19 -9.60 6.57 5.56
N LEU A 20 -9.74 5.24 5.64
CA LEU A 20 -9.17 4.46 6.75
C LEU A 20 -7.65 4.61 6.79
N THR A 21 -7.00 4.48 5.64
CA THR A 21 -5.55 4.62 5.57
C THR A 21 -5.10 6.01 5.99
N GLN A 22 -5.82 7.04 5.59
CA GLN A 22 -5.50 8.41 5.99
C GLN A 22 -5.64 8.58 7.50
N GLU A 23 -6.68 8.02 8.11
CA GLU A 23 -6.86 8.08 9.56
C GLU A 23 -5.71 7.39 10.30
N ILE A 24 -5.26 6.24 9.79
CA ILE A 24 -4.12 5.53 10.37
C ILE A 24 -2.86 6.37 10.29
N CYS A 25 -2.60 6.96 9.12
CA CYS A 25 -1.43 7.81 8.92
C CYS A 25 -1.47 9.04 9.82
N ASP A 26 -2.65 9.64 9.98
CA ASP A 26 -2.83 10.79 10.86
C ASP A 26 -2.55 10.42 12.32
N PHE A 27 -3.02 9.25 12.74
CA PHE A 27 -2.75 8.76 14.08
C PHE A 27 -1.26 8.54 14.32
N LEU A 28 -0.57 7.98 13.33
CA LEU A 28 0.88 7.72 13.40
C LEU A 28 1.71 8.98 13.14
N LYS A 29 1.09 10.06 12.70
CA LYS A 29 1.75 11.33 12.37
C LYS A 29 2.79 11.16 11.26
N ILE A 30 2.44 10.36 10.25
CA ILE A 30 3.26 10.19 9.05
C ILE A 30 2.41 10.50 7.81
N PRO A 31 3.03 10.91 6.71
CA PRO A 31 2.27 11.08 5.47
C PRO A 31 1.90 9.72 4.87
N MET A 32 0.78 9.68 4.16
CA MET A 32 0.44 8.49 3.38
C MET A 32 1.46 8.33 2.26
N GLY A 33 1.86 7.08 1.99
CA GLY A 33 2.78 6.78 0.91
C GLY A 33 2.22 7.19 -0.45
N LYS A 34 3.10 7.64 -1.32
CA LYS A 34 2.73 8.11 -2.66
C LYS A 34 2.72 6.94 -3.63
N SER A 35 1.54 6.61 -4.13
CA SER A 35 1.39 5.57 -5.14
C SER A 35 0.29 5.96 -6.11
N GLU A 36 0.33 5.37 -7.29
CA GLU A 36 -0.68 5.57 -8.31
C GLU A 36 -1.10 4.22 -8.85
N VAL A 37 -2.40 3.97 -8.90
CA VAL A 37 -2.96 2.76 -9.48
C VAL A 37 -3.63 3.15 -10.79
N ILE A 38 -3.17 2.55 -11.87
CA ILE A 38 -3.72 2.80 -13.22
C ILE A 38 -4.45 1.55 -13.67
N GLU A 39 -5.72 1.69 -14.00
CA GLU A 39 -6.55 0.61 -14.49
C GLU A 39 -6.77 0.79 -15.98
N PHE A 40 -6.40 -0.23 -16.76
CA PHE A 40 -6.57 -0.19 -18.21
C PHE A 40 -7.88 -0.87 -18.61
N LYS A 41 -8.34 -0.58 -19.82
CA LYS A 41 -9.65 -1.07 -20.33
C LYS A 41 -9.77 -2.60 -20.36
N ASN A 42 -8.67 -3.31 -20.47
CA ASN A 42 -8.67 -4.78 -20.55
C ASN A 42 -8.42 -5.44 -19.19
N GLU A 43 -8.81 -4.76 -18.13
CA GLU A 43 -8.69 -5.24 -16.74
C GLU A 43 -7.27 -5.41 -16.25
N ASN A 44 -6.29 -4.88 -16.95
CA ASN A 44 -4.92 -4.83 -16.46
C ASN A 44 -4.73 -3.68 -15.49
N LEU A 45 -3.92 -3.90 -14.47
CA LEU A 45 -3.59 -2.89 -13.47
C LEU A 45 -2.10 -2.61 -13.49
N LEU A 46 -1.75 -1.34 -13.30
CA LEU A 46 -0.37 -0.92 -13.11
C LEU A 46 -0.30 -0.11 -11.81
N VAL A 47 0.65 -0.45 -10.97
CA VAL A 47 0.91 0.31 -9.73
C VAL A 47 2.27 0.95 -9.84
N LYS A 48 2.31 2.26 -9.63
CA LYS A 48 3.55 3.04 -9.57
C LYS A 48 3.78 3.51 -8.14
N ILE A 49 4.96 3.25 -7.63
CA ILE A 49 5.38 3.74 -6.31
C ILE A 49 6.07 5.08 -6.52
N GLY A 50 5.52 6.13 -5.94
CA GLY A 50 5.94 7.51 -6.19
C GLY A 50 6.98 8.04 -5.20
N GLU A 51 7.59 7.18 -4.40
CA GLU A 51 8.62 7.60 -3.46
C GLU A 51 9.61 6.49 -3.20
N ASN A 52 10.72 6.81 -2.55
CA ASN A 52 11.75 5.84 -2.23
C ASN A 52 11.31 5.00 -1.01
N VAL A 53 11.19 3.69 -1.21
CA VAL A 53 10.85 2.75 -0.14
C VAL A 53 11.98 1.77 0.16
N ARG A 54 13.17 2.02 -0.39
CA ARG A 54 14.30 1.12 -0.22
C ARG A 54 14.61 0.92 1.26
N GLU A 55 14.67 -0.35 1.66
CA GLU A 55 14.95 -0.77 3.03
C GLU A 55 13.95 -0.29 4.07
N CYS A 56 12.79 0.18 3.64
CA CYS A 56 11.72 0.57 4.55
C CYS A 56 10.86 -0.64 4.96
N ASP A 57 10.22 -0.50 6.11
CA ASP A 57 9.20 -1.44 6.56
C ASP A 57 7.85 -0.88 6.10
N VAL A 58 7.23 -1.54 5.14
CA VAL A 58 6.06 -1.02 4.44
C VAL A 58 4.81 -1.80 4.82
N PHE A 59 3.75 -1.07 5.14
CA PHE A 59 2.43 -1.63 5.39
C PHE A 59 1.48 -1.18 4.28
N VAL A 60 0.74 -2.11 3.71
CA VAL A 60 -0.27 -1.83 2.69
C VAL A 60 -1.63 -2.15 3.27
N ILE A 61 -2.51 -1.17 3.27
CA ILE A 61 -3.85 -1.30 3.84
C ILE A 61 -4.85 -1.41 2.70
N GLN A 62 -5.61 -2.50 2.70
CA GLN A 62 -6.62 -2.76 1.69
C GLN A 62 -7.78 -3.54 2.31
N THR A 63 -9.01 -3.09 2.09
CA THR A 63 -10.18 -3.81 2.55
C THR A 63 -10.75 -4.66 1.41
N SER A 64 -11.50 -5.72 1.76
CA SER A 64 -12.11 -6.63 0.80
C SER A 64 -13.47 -6.13 0.34
N THR A 65 -13.51 -4.91 -0.20
CA THR A 65 -14.76 -4.34 -0.72
C THR A 65 -14.99 -4.74 -2.16
N SER A 66 -16.23 -4.62 -2.61
CA SER A 66 -16.58 -4.91 -4.00
C SER A 66 -15.96 -3.86 -4.95
N PRO A 67 -15.41 -4.27 -6.09
CA PRO A 67 -15.26 -5.66 -6.55
C PRO A 67 -14.07 -6.35 -5.91
N VAL A 68 -14.34 -7.49 -5.25
CA VAL A 68 -13.35 -8.17 -4.39
C VAL A 68 -12.14 -8.66 -5.18
N ASN A 69 -12.37 -9.30 -6.33
CA ASN A 69 -11.27 -9.83 -7.13
C ASN A 69 -10.33 -8.73 -7.60
N THR A 70 -10.87 -7.59 -7.98
CA THR A 70 -10.07 -6.44 -8.39
C THR A 70 -9.24 -5.91 -7.23
N ARG A 71 -9.81 -5.84 -6.03
CA ARG A 71 -9.11 -5.36 -4.84
C ARG A 71 -7.98 -6.29 -4.43
N ILE A 72 -8.20 -7.60 -4.53
CA ILE A 72 -7.15 -8.58 -4.24
C ILE A 72 -6.02 -8.49 -5.25
N MET A 73 -6.34 -8.39 -6.54
CA MET A 73 -5.34 -8.24 -7.58
C MET A 73 -4.52 -6.96 -7.41
N GLU A 74 -5.18 -5.86 -7.10
CA GLU A 74 -4.54 -4.58 -6.80
C GLU A 74 -3.53 -4.72 -5.66
N LEU A 75 -3.93 -5.40 -4.58
CA LEU A 75 -3.06 -5.64 -3.44
C LEU A 75 -1.82 -6.42 -3.83
N LEU A 76 -2.00 -7.51 -4.59
CA LEU A 76 -0.88 -8.35 -5.00
C LEU A 76 0.10 -7.60 -5.90
N ILE A 77 -0.41 -6.81 -6.83
CA ILE A 77 0.42 -6.00 -7.72
C ILE A 77 1.18 -4.92 -6.94
N MET A 78 0.53 -4.31 -5.96
CA MET A 78 1.18 -3.31 -5.12
C MET A 78 2.30 -3.92 -4.28
N ILE A 79 2.06 -5.09 -3.70
CA ILE A 79 3.09 -5.80 -2.94
C ILE A 79 4.29 -6.12 -3.83
N ASP A 80 4.03 -6.60 -5.03
CA ASP A 80 5.08 -6.91 -6.00
C ASP A 80 5.89 -5.66 -6.37
N ALA A 81 5.20 -4.56 -6.64
CA ALA A 81 5.87 -3.29 -6.97
C ALA A 81 6.76 -2.80 -5.82
N LEU A 82 6.30 -2.92 -4.57
CA LEU A 82 7.07 -2.51 -3.41
C LEU A 82 8.29 -3.40 -3.19
N LYS A 83 8.16 -4.70 -3.43
CA LYS A 83 9.29 -5.61 -3.35
C LYS A 83 10.34 -5.30 -4.42
N HIS A 84 9.91 -5.02 -5.63
CA HIS A 84 10.82 -4.63 -6.71
C HIS A 84 11.51 -3.28 -6.42
N ALA A 85 10.86 -2.41 -5.65
CA ALA A 85 11.45 -1.15 -5.22
C ALA A 85 12.37 -1.33 -4.00
N SER A 86 12.67 -2.57 -3.62
CA SER A 86 13.62 -2.93 -2.56
C SER A 86 13.16 -2.58 -1.14
N ALA A 87 11.86 -2.58 -0.88
CA ALA A 87 11.35 -2.51 0.49
C ALA A 87 11.92 -3.67 1.31
N ALA A 88 12.28 -3.41 2.56
CA ALA A 88 12.84 -4.45 3.41
C ALA A 88 11.79 -5.49 3.81
N ARG A 89 10.57 -5.03 4.04
CA ARG A 89 9.44 -5.89 4.39
C ARG A 89 8.15 -5.24 3.93
N VAL A 90 7.24 -6.04 3.42
CA VAL A 90 5.91 -5.57 3.02
C VAL A 90 4.88 -6.40 3.78
N THR A 91 4.04 -5.74 4.56
CA THR A 91 2.98 -6.38 5.34
C THR A 91 1.63 -5.92 4.83
N ALA A 92 0.76 -6.86 4.48
CA ALA A 92 -0.60 -6.54 4.09
C ALA A 92 -1.49 -6.46 5.33
N VAL A 93 -2.25 -5.38 5.43
CA VAL A 93 -3.24 -5.19 6.49
C VAL A 93 -4.61 -5.24 5.87
N LEU A 94 -5.39 -6.25 6.23
CA LEU A 94 -6.67 -6.57 5.61
C LEU A 94 -7.81 -6.49 6.64
N PRO A 95 -8.22 -5.27 7.03
CA PRO A 95 -9.36 -5.14 7.93
C PRO A 95 -10.61 -5.69 7.23
N TYR A 96 -11.47 -6.35 7.97
CA TYR A 96 -12.72 -6.94 7.45
C TYR A 96 -12.52 -8.06 6.42
N PHE A 97 -11.44 -8.73 6.51
CA PHE A 97 -11.19 -9.89 5.67
C PHE A 97 -12.01 -11.11 6.09
#